data_4c506ec1b504e745ad8aca8f074b2a16
#
_entry.id   4c506ec1b504e745ad8aca8f074b2a16
#
_cell.length_a   1.000
_cell.length_b   1.000
_cell.length_c   1.000
_cell.angle_alpha   90.00
_cell.angle_beta   90.00
_cell.angle_gamma   90.00
#
_symmetry.space_group_name_H-M   'P 1'
#
loop_
_entity.id
_entity.type
_entity.pdbx_description
1 polymer ?
#
loop_
_entity_poly.entity_id
_entity_poly.type
_entity_poly.pdbx_seq_one_letter_code
_entity_poly.pdbx_strand_id
1 'polypeptide(L)'
;MTCFDPALRRPPVASASAALLTLFLCATATAQTADPPTLETCAVIGAASDRLACYDKLAGRAAELATPPAQASAPASAPPSTSLLTATGAALANPARPQAASSLMSKYWELEPADKRGIFNFVGYRPNYVLPIHVTSRINRTPQSPTQAVVPLPDYRREEAKFQLSLRTKLAQDLLLPDADLWVGFTQQVLWQIWNGKDSKPFRNSDYEPEVIYVLPTAKGLRELPLGWQWRYTQFGLAHQSNGQSDPLSRSWNRVYVGAGFERGDWSLTARLNQRLNETLATDNNPDLASYRGRGEFQLNWAHGLQTASLHYRSTLKTVKYGSVQLEWTYPVYRDQPNGLRWFLQAFRGYGETLTDYNFRQTSFGAGVTFLQF
;
A
#
# COMPACT_ATOMS: atom_id res chain seq x y z
N MET A 1 -32.03 49.98 -26.73
CA MET A 1 -33.42 49.57 -26.55
C MET A 1 -33.42 48.57 -25.42
N THR A 2 -33.68 49.10 -24.28
CA THR A 2 -34.74 48.87 -23.26
C THR A 2 -34.64 47.52 -22.58
N CYS A 3 -34.11 47.45 -21.35
CA CYS A 3 -34.76 47.60 -20.01
C CYS A 3 -35.70 46.44 -19.72
N PHE A 4 -35.50 45.65 -18.64
CA PHE A 4 -36.05 45.89 -17.32
C PHE A 4 -35.69 44.76 -16.35
N ASP A 5 -35.14 45.13 -15.20
CA ASP A 5 -35.22 44.41 -13.91
C ASP A 5 -36.54 44.90 -13.25
N PRO A 6 -37.23 44.16 -12.35
CA PRO A 6 -37.06 44.42 -10.96
C PRO A 6 -37.38 43.29 -9.92
N ALA A 7 -36.67 43.35 -8.81
CA ALA A 7 -37.12 43.49 -7.40
C ALA A 7 -37.84 42.36 -6.65
N LEU A 8 -37.14 41.87 -5.61
CA LEU A 8 -37.48 41.90 -4.18
C LEU A 8 -38.95 41.73 -3.74
N ARG A 9 -39.22 40.71 -2.92
CA ARG A 9 -40.07 40.83 -1.70
C ARG A 9 -39.76 39.74 -0.67
N ARG A 10 -39.32 40.15 0.53
CA ARG A 10 -39.50 39.45 1.81
C ARG A 10 -40.87 39.83 2.40
N PRO A 11 -41.48 38.98 3.24
CA PRO A 11 -42.34 39.43 4.32
C PRO A 11 -41.95 38.82 5.70
N PRO A 12 -42.69 39.18 6.77
CA PRO A 12 -42.01 39.73 7.96
C PRO A 12 -42.08 38.81 9.19
N VAL A 13 -41.32 39.23 10.19
CA VAL A 13 -41.26 38.75 11.58
C VAL A 13 -42.57 39.00 12.29
N ALA A 14 -43.10 38.03 13.02
CA ALA A 14 -44.10 38.25 14.07
C ALA A 14 -43.66 37.56 15.37
N SER A 15 -43.33 38.37 16.32
CA SER A 15 -43.15 38.07 17.74
C SER A 15 -44.49 37.93 18.45
N ALA A 16 -44.64 36.98 19.36
CA ALA A 16 -45.64 37.05 20.43
C ALA A 16 -45.13 36.28 21.65
N SER A 17 -45.16 37.01 22.75
CA SER A 17 -44.72 36.65 24.10
C SER A 17 -45.81 35.97 24.93
N ALA A 18 -45.35 35.20 25.93
CA ALA A 18 -45.89 34.99 27.28
C ALA A 18 -47.16 34.20 27.51
N ALA A 19 -47.08 33.18 28.36
CA ALA A 19 -47.69 33.18 29.70
C ALA A 19 -47.29 31.92 30.49
N LEU A 20 -46.78 32.13 31.69
CA LEU A 20 -46.65 31.16 32.78
C LEU A 20 -47.99 30.62 33.21
N LEU A 21 -48.12 29.32 33.45
CA LEU A 21 -49.02 28.78 34.48
C LEU A 21 -48.45 27.47 35.06
N THR A 22 -48.02 27.52 36.28
CA THR A 22 -47.68 26.43 37.18
C THR A 22 -48.89 25.62 37.57
N LEU A 23 -48.85 24.29 37.35
CA LEU A 23 -49.75 23.35 38.05
C LEU A 23 -48.93 22.14 38.50
N PHE A 24 -48.78 21.98 39.81
CA PHE A 24 -48.32 20.78 40.48
C PHE A 24 -49.41 19.70 40.35
N LEU A 25 -49.07 18.57 39.73
CA LEU A 25 -49.81 17.32 39.91
C LEU A 25 -48.84 16.21 40.28
N CYS A 26 -49.00 15.67 41.48
CA CYS A 26 -48.44 14.40 41.90
C CYS A 26 -48.94 13.27 40.96
N ALA A 27 -48.03 12.63 40.27
CA ALA A 27 -48.32 11.37 39.54
C ALA A 27 -47.53 10.24 40.18
N THR A 28 -48.24 9.25 40.63
CA THR A 28 -47.76 7.95 41.13
C THR A 28 -46.98 7.24 40.03
N ALA A 29 -45.74 6.89 40.34
CA ALA A 29 -44.90 6.09 39.45
C ALA A 29 -45.38 4.63 39.40
N THR A 30 -46.07 4.25 38.33
CA THR A 30 -46.21 2.84 37.95
C THR A 30 -44.91 2.41 37.27
N ALA A 31 -44.27 1.39 37.84
CA ALA A 31 -43.10 0.73 37.22
C ALA A 31 -43.57 0.07 35.91
N GLN A 32 -43.24 0.69 34.79
CA GLN A 32 -43.34 0.06 33.47
C GLN A 32 -42.20 -0.96 33.34
N THR A 33 -42.54 -2.21 33.15
CA THR A 33 -41.61 -3.24 32.67
C THR A 33 -41.17 -2.82 31.29
N ALA A 34 -39.89 -2.39 31.18
CA ALA A 34 -39.32 -2.02 29.89
C ALA A 34 -39.25 -3.27 28.99
N ASP A 35 -39.80 -3.17 27.81
CA ASP A 35 -39.66 -4.19 26.76
C ASP A 35 -38.18 -4.47 26.47
N PRO A 36 -37.82 -5.71 26.11
CA PRO A 36 -36.42 -6.04 25.77
C PRO A 36 -35.95 -5.15 24.62
N PRO A 37 -34.66 -4.68 24.66
CA PRO A 37 -34.14 -3.81 23.65
C PRO A 37 -34.12 -4.50 22.26
N THR A 38 -34.47 -3.76 21.22
CA THR A 38 -34.37 -4.19 19.83
C THR A 38 -33.23 -3.49 19.11
N LEU A 39 -32.78 -4.00 17.96
CA LEU A 39 -31.75 -3.36 17.15
C LEU A 39 -32.11 -1.92 16.79
N GLU A 40 -33.39 -1.66 16.52
CA GLU A 40 -33.88 -0.34 16.14
C GLU A 40 -33.84 0.62 17.32
N THR A 41 -34.25 0.18 18.53
CA THR A 41 -34.21 1.03 19.74
C THR A 41 -32.78 1.36 20.15
N CYS A 42 -31.80 0.44 19.94
CA CYS A 42 -30.41 0.73 20.20
C CYS A 42 -29.81 1.73 19.18
N ALA A 43 -30.22 1.67 17.92
CA ALA A 43 -29.69 2.50 16.86
C ALA A 43 -29.97 4.02 17.04
N VAL A 44 -31.09 4.37 17.67
CA VAL A 44 -31.47 5.79 17.88
C VAL A 44 -30.84 6.45 19.10
N ILE A 45 -30.05 5.70 19.91
CA ILE A 45 -29.35 6.24 21.07
C ILE A 45 -28.18 7.12 20.61
N GLY A 46 -28.21 8.41 20.94
CA GLY A 46 -27.23 9.39 20.49
C GLY A 46 -25.86 9.22 21.14
N ALA A 47 -25.78 8.88 22.43
CA ALA A 47 -24.51 8.68 23.12
C ALA A 47 -23.89 7.32 22.75
N ALA A 48 -22.63 7.31 22.30
CA ALA A 48 -21.96 6.10 21.80
C ALA A 48 -21.78 5.01 22.87
N SER A 49 -21.51 5.39 24.12
CA SER A 49 -21.41 4.48 25.28
C SER A 49 -22.72 3.76 25.57
N ASP A 50 -23.82 4.49 25.57
CA ASP A 50 -25.13 3.96 25.92
C ASP A 50 -25.68 3.08 24.79
N ARG A 51 -25.40 3.46 23.56
CA ARG A 51 -25.71 2.66 22.38
C ARG A 51 -24.94 1.33 22.38
N LEU A 52 -23.64 1.35 22.75
CA LEU A 52 -22.84 0.14 22.89
C LEU A 52 -23.39 -0.78 23.98
N ALA A 53 -23.70 -0.22 25.15
CA ALA A 53 -24.30 -0.98 26.26
C ALA A 53 -25.67 -1.60 25.87
N CYS A 54 -26.44 -0.94 25.02
CA CYS A 54 -27.70 -1.46 24.49
C CYS A 54 -27.47 -2.67 23.57
N TYR A 55 -26.48 -2.59 22.67
CA TYR A 55 -26.11 -3.71 21.80
C TYR A 55 -25.50 -4.89 22.57
N ASP A 56 -24.69 -4.64 23.61
CA ASP A 56 -24.12 -5.68 24.46
C ASP A 56 -25.23 -6.44 25.21
N LYS A 57 -26.28 -5.76 25.67
CA LYS A 57 -27.47 -6.40 26.23
C LYS A 57 -28.21 -7.28 25.22
N LEU A 58 -28.37 -6.80 24.00
CA LEU A 58 -28.98 -7.55 22.90
C LEU A 58 -28.17 -8.81 22.51
N ALA A 59 -26.85 -8.70 22.57
CA ALA A 59 -25.92 -9.79 22.26
C ALA A 59 -25.73 -10.80 23.42
N GLY A 60 -26.42 -10.61 24.56
CA GLY A 60 -26.29 -11.48 25.74
C GLY A 60 -24.93 -11.37 26.45
N ARG A 61 -24.15 -10.30 26.17
CA ARG A 61 -22.93 -10.00 26.91
C ARG A 61 -23.30 -9.38 28.25
N ALA A 62 -23.23 -10.17 29.32
CA ALA A 62 -23.34 -9.65 30.68
C ALA A 62 -22.16 -8.71 30.95
N ALA A 63 -22.45 -7.45 31.37
CA ALA A 63 -21.43 -6.56 31.84
C ALA A 63 -20.84 -7.11 33.13
N GLU A 64 -19.60 -7.58 33.05
CA GLU A 64 -18.83 -7.98 34.23
C GLU A 64 -18.46 -6.69 34.95
N LEU A 65 -19.15 -6.41 36.06
CA LEU A 65 -18.93 -5.26 36.93
C LEU A 65 -17.54 -5.34 37.55
N ALA A 66 -16.63 -4.52 37.09
CA ALA A 66 -15.34 -4.29 37.74
C ALA A 66 -15.58 -3.60 39.08
N THR A 67 -15.33 -4.29 40.18
CA THR A 67 -15.30 -3.75 41.54
C THR A 67 -14.04 -2.88 41.70
N PRO A 68 -14.12 -1.62 42.23
CA PRO A 68 -12.94 -0.80 42.44
C PRO A 68 -12.13 -1.32 43.63
N PRO A 69 -10.80 -1.45 43.51
CA PRO A 69 -9.97 -1.71 44.70
C PRO A 69 -9.70 -0.42 45.48
N ALA A 70 -9.69 -0.58 46.80
CA ALA A 70 -9.45 0.45 47.80
C ALA A 70 -8.06 1.11 47.65
N GLN A 71 -8.02 2.42 47.94
CA GLN A 71 -6.83 3.25 47.99
C GLN A 71 -5.81 2.79 49.03
N ALA A 72 -4.59 2.61 48.62
CA ALA A 72 -3.42 2.66 49.49
C ALA A 72 -2.36 3.58 48.87
N SER A 73 -1.84 4.44 49.74
CA SER A 73 -1.00 5.61 49.53
C SER A 73 0.34 5.33 48.84
N ALA A 74 0.80 6.34 48.05
CA ALA A 74 2.04 6.39 47.29
C ALA A 74 3.31 6.45 48.21
N PRO A 75 4.49 6.12 47.63
CA PRO A 75 5.42 7.19 47.28
C PRO A 75 6.04 7.09 45.85
N ALA A 76 6.65 8.20 45.48
CA ALA A 76 6.97 8.74 44.21
C ALA A 76 8.00 8.00 43.30
N SER A 77 7.88 8.30 42.01
CA SER A 77 8.89 8.47 40.94
C SER A 77 9.49 7.25 40.22
N ALA A 78 8.97 7.02 38.99
CA ALA A 78 9.74 6.75 37.78
C ALA A 78 8.78 6.74 36.53
N PRO A 79 9.21 7.11 35.32
CA PRO A 79 8.33 7.33 34.20
C PRO A 79 7.80 6.04 33.57
N PRO A 80 6.62 6.06 32.91
CA PRO A 80 5.94 4.86 32.45
C PRO A 80 6.53 4.32 31.15
N SER A 81 7.02 3.10 31.22
CA SER A 81 7.24 2.26 30.04
C SER A 81 5.88 1.64 29.65
N THR A 82 5.37 2.00 28.51
CA THR A 82 4.13 1.43 27.96
C THR A 82 4.42 0.03 27.42
N SER A 83 4.16 -0.99 28.23
CA SER A 83 4.12 -2.38 27.76
C SER A 83 2.65 -2.80 27.68
N LEU A 84 2.11 -2.82 26.49
CA LEU A 84 0.82 -3.43 26.17
C LEU A 84 1.05 -4.82 25.59
N LEU A 85 0.35 -5.79 26.18
CA LEU A 85 0.17 -7.19 25.78
C LEU A 85 1.13 -8.21 26.41
N THR A 86 0.79 -8.60 27.62
CA THR A 86 1.17 -9.93 28.12
C THR A 86 -0.09 -10.81 28.17
N ALA A 87 -0.28 -11.62 27.14
CA ALA A 87 -1.24 -12.71 27.19
C ALA A 87 -0.58 -13.91 27.86
N THR A 88 -0.99 -14.21 29.08
CA THR A 88 -0.54 -15.37 29.84
C THR A 88 -1.26 -16.61 29.32
N GLY A 89 -0.58 -17.43 28.54
CA GLY A 89 -0.95 -18.79 28.23
C GLY A 89 0.25 -19.69 28.54
N ALA A 90 0.31 -20.24 29.75
CA ALA A 90 1.31 -21.22 30.10
C ALA A 90 0.99 -22.55 29.41
N ALA A 91 1.51 -22.77 28.21
CA ALA A 91 1.68 -24.09 27.63
C ALA A 91 3.09 -24.57 27.98
N LEU A 92 3.17 -25.77 28.54
CA LEU A 92 4.41 -26.46 28.93
C LEU A 92 5.43 -26.42 27.79
N ALA A 93 6.47 -25.62 27.96
CA ALA A 93 7.53 -25.45 26.99
C ALA A 93 8.39 -26.72 26.93
N ASN A 94 8.28 -27.45 25.84
CA ASN A 94 9.35 -28.31 25.36
C ASN A 94 10.55 -27.38 25.06
N PRO A 95 11.81 -27.74 25.44
CA PRO A 95 12.96 -26.91 25.15
C PRO A 95 13.12 -26.83 23.63
N ALA A 96 12.64 -25.73 23.07
CA ALA A 96 12.73 -25.45 21.65
C ALA A 96 14.21 -25.36 21.27
N ARG A 97 14.61 -26.18 20.27
CA ARG A 97 15.81 -25.93 19.49
C ARG A 97 15.81 -24.44 19.10
N PRO A 98 17.00 -23.77 19.13
CA PRO A 98 17.08 -22.40 18.62
C PRO A 98 16.47 -22.39 17.22
N GLN A 99 15.30 -21.80 17.05
CA GLN A 99 14.74 -21.55 15.73
C GLN A 99 15.72 -20.60 15.04
N ALA A 100 16.33 -21.06 13.96
CA ALA A 100 17.12 -20.21 13.11
C ALA A 100 16.26 -18.99 12.77
N ALA A 101 16.81 -17.78 13.00
CA ALA A 101 16.08 -16.55 12.74
C ALA A 101 15.52 -16.62 11.30
N SER A 102 14.21 -16.40 11.14
CA SER A 102 13.62 -16.48 9.82
C SER A 102 14.21 -15.40 8.92
N SER A 103 14.48 -15.77 7.67
CA SER A 103 15.12 -14.89 6.70
C SER A 103 14.23 -13.69 6.33
N LEU A 104 14.84 -12.61 5.79
CA LEU A 104 14.10 -11.46 5.31
C LEU A 104 13.05 -11.84 4.26
N MET A 105 13.43 -12.75 3.33
CA MET A 105 12.54 -13.21 2.26
C MET A 105 11.42 -14.10 2.80
N SER A 106 11.70 -14.90 3.86
CA SER A 106 10.67 -15.66 4.55
C SER A 106 9.67 -14.73 5.24
N LYS A 107 10.12 -13.76 6.01
CA LYS A 107 9.25 -12.77 6.65
C LYS A 107 8.44 -11.98 5.61
N TYR A 108 9.06 -11.66 4.50
CA TYR A 108 8.41 -10.90 3.43
C TYR A 108 7.25 -11.69 2.81
N TRP A 109 7.43 -12.95 2.40
CA TRP A 109 6.39 -13.76 1.76
C TRP A 109 5.69 -14.74 2.72
N GLU A 110 6.02 -14.71 4.03
CA GLU A 110 5.46 -15.60 5.04
C GLU A 110 5.66 -17.09 4.67
N LEU A 111 6.89 -17.44 4.25
CA LEU A 111 7.21 -18.76 3.69
C LEU A 111 7.30 -19.87 4.74
N GLU A 112 7.52 -19.53 6.01
CA GLU A 112 7.60 -20.50 7.11
C GLU A 112 6.37 -20.38 8.01
N PRO A 113 5.94 -21.45 8.67
CA PRO A 113 4.75 -21.42 9.54
C PRO A 113 4.83 -20.34 10.63
N ALA A 114 6.03 -20.08 11.17
CA ALA A 114 6.24 -19.06 12.21
C ALA A 114 6.11 -17.62 11.69
N ASP A 115 6.17 -17.40 10.38
CA ASP A 115 6.06 -16.08 9.76
C ASP A 115 4.62 -15.77 9.29
N LYS A 116 3.72 -16.78 9.30
CA LYS A 116 2.34 -16.65 8.82
C LYS A 116 1.53 -15.71 9.74
N ARG A 117 0.99 -14.63 9.19
CA ARG A 117 0.17 -13.61 9.89
C ARG A 117 -1.33 -13.75 9.62
N GLY A 118 -1.74 -14.79 8.88
CA GLY A 118 -3.13 -15.00 8.47
C GLY A 118 -3.50 -14.22 7.22
N ILE A 119 -4.81 -14.18 6.92
CA ILE A 119 -5.38 -13.57 5.73
C ILE A 119 -5.87 -12.15 6.02
N PHE A 120 -6.05 -11.33 4.96
CA PHE A 120 -6.57 -9.94 4.99
C PHE A 120 -5.75 -8.96 5.84
N ASN A 121 -4.49 -9.29 6.16
CA ASN A 121 -3.54 -8.34 6.76
C ASN A 121 -2.84 -7.57 5.64
N PHE A 122 -3.03 -6.24 5.63
CA PHE A 122 -2.36 -5.37 4.67
C PHE A 122 -0.93 -5.08 5.11
N VAL A 123 0.00 -5.32 4.21
CA VAL A 123 1.42 -5.04 4.42
C VAL A 123 1.99 -4.34 3.18
N GLY A 124 3.12 -3.69 3.31
CA GLY A 124 3.81 -3.13 2.14
C GLY A 124 4.19 -4.23 1.15
N TYR A 125 4.27 -3.85 -0.12
CA TYR A 125 4.64 -4.77 -1.20
C TYR A 125 5.93 -4.32 -1.89
N ARG A 126 5.93 -3.16 -2.53
CA ARG A 126 7.12 -2.50 -3.03
C ARG A 126 7.45 -1.31 -2.13
N PRO A 127 8.58 -0.63 -2.28
CA PRO A 127 8.89 0.54 -1.47
C PRO A 127 7.77 1.58 -1.52
N ASN A 128 7.35 2.05 -0.34
CA ASN A 128 6.39 3.15 -0.21
C ASN A 128 7.20 4.42 0.06
N TYR A 129 7.21 5.35 -0.88
CA TYR A 129 8.08 6.52 -0.79
C TYR A 129 7.43 7.81 -1.27
N VAL A 130 7.98 8.90 -0.79
CA VAL A 130 7.74 10.26 -1.30
C VAL A 130 9.10 10.88 -1.61
N LEU A 131 9.30 11.27 -2.86
CA LEU A 131 10.47 11.99 -3.36
C LEU A 131 10.04 13.40 -3.78
N PRO A 132 10.10 14.39 -2.88
CA PRO A 132 9.78 15.77 -3.22
C PRO A 132 10.71 16.33 -4.32
N ILE A 133 11.91 15.78 -4.39
CA ILE A 133 12.91 16.12 -5.41
C ILE A 133 13.05 14.90 -6.33
N HIS A 134 12.56 15.01 -7.55
CA HIS A 134 12.78 14.08 -8.64
C HIS A 134 13.12 14.89 -9.89
N VAL A 135 14.30 14.65 -10.47
CA VAL A 135 14.79 15.40 -11.62
C VAL A 135 15.17 14.44 -12.73
N THR A 136 14.65 14.68 -13.93
CA THR A 136 14.99 13.90 -15.11
C THR A 136 15.91 14.67 -16.07
N SER A 137 16.83 13.95 -16.72
CA SER A 137 17.73 14.53 -17.73
C SER A 137 16.97 15.06 -18.94
N ARG A 138 15.85 14.43 -19.28
CA ARG A 138 14.96 14.80 -20.38
C ARG A 138 13.53 14.49 -19.98
N ILE A 139 12.60 15.36 -20.33
CA ILE A 139 11.17 15.11 -20.16
C ILE A 139 10.53 14.84 -21.52
N ASN A 140 9.63 13.86 -21.55
CA ASN A 140 8.85 13.52 -22.75
C ASN A 140 7.73 14.55 -22.91
N ARG A 141 7.91 15.45 -23.90
CA ARG A 141 6.90 16.47 -24.25
C ARG A 141 6.05 16.09 -25.45
N THR A 142 6.29 14.92 -26.00
CA THR A 142 5.57 14.40 -27.18
C THR A 142 5.34 12.90 -27.06
N PRO A 143 4.64 12.44 -25.98
CA PRO A 143 4.37 11.03 -25.84
C PRO A 143 3.56 10.49 -27.03
N GLN A 144 3.97 9.31 -27.50
CA GLN A 144 3.35 8.64 -28.65
C GLN A 144 3.48 7.11 -28.54
N SER A 145 2.75 6.40 -29.33
CA SER A 145 2.92 4.96 -29.58
C SER A 145 2.57 4.62 -31.02
N PRO A 146 2.81 3.39 -31.51
CA PRO A 146 2.42 3.00 -32.86
C PRO A 146 0.95 3.14 -33.17
N THR A 147 0.08 3.08 -32.16
CA THR A 147 -1.39 3.13 -32.28
C THR A 147 -1.99 4.41 -31.72
N GLN A 148 -1.19 5.30 -31.13
CA GLN A 148 -1.67 6.52 -30.49
C GLN A 148 -0.92 7.73 -31.03
N ALA A 149 -1.67 8.77 -31.36
CA ALA A 149 -1.14 10.02 -31.91
C ALA A 149 -0.21 10.74 -30.93
N VAL A 150 0.67 11.56 -31.46
CA VAL A 150 1.55 12.45 -30.68
C VAL A 150 0.70 13.49 -29.96
N VAL A 151 0.95 13.68 -28.66
CA VAL A 151 0.34 14.74 -27.86
C VAL A 151 1.42 15.74 -27.46
N PRO A 152 1.36 17.00 -27.94
CA PRO A 152 2.29 18.04 -27.49
C PRO A 152 1.99 18.47 -26.05
N LEU A 153 2.99 18.40 -25.18
CA LEU A 153 2.94 18.81 -23.77
C LEU A 153 4.14 19.72 -23.47
N PRO A 154 4.17 20.93 -24.04
CA PRO A 154 5.35 21.79 -24.08
C PRO A 154 5.76 22.31 -22.70
N ASP A 155 4.79 22.49 -21.79
CA ASP A 155 4.99 23.12 -20.50
C ASP A 155 5.50 22.18 -19.41
N TYR A 156 5.63 20.87 -19.68
CA TYR A 156 6.18 19.91 -18.72
C TYR A 156 7.64 20.22 -18.37
N ARG A 157 7.94 20.20 -17.07
CA ARG A 157 9.26 20.48 -16.49
C ARG A 157 9.98 19.20 -16.10
N ARG A 158 11.30 19.29 -15.97
CA ARG A 158 12.15 18.15 -15.56
C ARG A 158 12.10 17.86 -14.08
N GLU A 159 11.74 18.86 -13.29
CA GLU A 159 11.62 18.80 -11.83
C GLU A 159 10.20 18.42 -11.46
N GLU A 160 10.07 17.33 -10.73
CA GLU A 160 8.79 16.74 -10.30
C GLU A 160 8.89 16.27 -8.85
N ALA A 161 7.77 16.01 -8.23
CA ALA A 161 7.69 15.08 -7.11
C ALA A 161 7.31 13.69 -7.62
N LYS A 162 7.88 12.65 -7.03
CA LYS A 162 7.54 11.25 -7.34
C LYS A 162 7.11 10.56 -6.06
N PHE A 163 6.02 9.81 -6.09
CA PHE A 163 5.63 8.98 -4.96
C PHE A 163 5.10 7.62 -5.41
N GLN A 164 5.20 6.66 -4.53
CA GLN A 164 4.69 5.32 -4.72
C GLN A 164 4.00 4.83 -3.46
N LEU A 165 2.82 4.27 -3.64
CA LEU A 165 2.09 3.50 -2.65
C LEU A 165 1.97 2.07 -3.16
N SER A 166 2.37 1.11 -2.34
CA SER A 166 2.33 -0.29 -2.72
C SER A 166 2.00 -1.17 -1.52
N LEU A 167 0.90 -1.86 -1.62
CA LEU A 167 0.36 -2.72 -0.57
C LEU A 167 0.02 -4.09 -1.14
N ARG A 168 0.00 -5.10 -0.29
CA ARG A 168 -0.54 -6.43 -0.59
C ARG A 168 -1.27 -7.00 0.61
N THR A 169 -2.13 -7.97 0.34
CA THR A 169 -2.79 -8.76 1.35
C THR A 169 -2.90 -10.21 0.90
N LYS A 170 -2.84 -11.15 1.83
CA LYS A 170 -3.07 -12.57 1.56
C LYS A 170 -4.57 -12.83 1.52
N LEU A 171 -5.06 -13.42 0.43
CA LEU A 171 -6.47 -13.80 0.27
C LEU A 171 -6.74 -15.22 0.74
N ALA A 172 -5.80 -16.14 0.52
CA ALA A 172 -5.92 -17.53 0.94
C ALA A 172 -4.56 -18.06 1.33
N GLN A 173 -4.57 -18.95 2.30
CA GLN A 173 -3.41 -19.67 2.81
C GLN A 173 -3.56 -21.14 2.48
N ASP A 174 -2.44 -21.83 2.22
CA ASP A 174 -2.41 -23.27 1.88
C ASP A 174 -3.33 -23.65 0.70
N LEU A 175 -3.41 -22.76 -0.29
CA LEU A 175 -4.29 -22.93 -1.45
C LEU A 175 -3.68 -23.92 -2.47
N LEU A 176 -4.39 -24.97 -2.82
CA LEU A 176 -4.05 -26.03 -3.80
C LEU A 176 -2.82 -26.87 -3.44
N LEU A 177 -1.73 -26.26 -3.02
CA LEU A 177 -0.50 -26.94 -2.60
C LEU A 177 -0.17 -26.58 -1.16
N PRO A 178 0.47 -27.48 -0.39
CA PRO A 178 0.88 -27.19 0.99
C PRO A 178 1.76 -25.95 1.06
N ASP A 179 1.53 -25.10 2.05
CA ASP A 179 2.21 -23.84 2.32
C ASP A 179 2.10 -22.77 1.22
N ALA A 180 1.40 -23.04 0.13
CA ALA A 180 1.24 -22.09 -0.96
C ALA A 180 0.12 -21.08 -0.68
N ASP A 181 0.43 -19.80 -0.85
CA ASP A 181 -0.46 -18.71 -0.49
C ASP A 181 -0.86 -17.87 -1.73
N LEU A 182 -2.12 -17.44 -1.74
CA LEU A 182 -2.64 -16.51 -2.75
C LEU A 182 -2.66 -15.10 -2.18
N TRP A 183 -2.02 -14.18 -2.90
CA TRP A 183 -1.91 -12.77 -2.55
C TRP A 183 -2.54 -11.88 -3.62
N VAL A 184 -3.01 -10.72 -3.20
CA VAL A 184 -3.33 -9.59 -4.08
C VAL A 184 -2.40 -8.44 -3.72
N GLY A 185 -1.77 -7.87 -4.73
CA GLY A 185 -0.95 -6.68 -4.63
C GLY A 185 -1.55 -5.52 -5.41
N PHE A 186 -1.29 -4.31 -4.96
CA PHE A 186 -1.62 -3.09 -5.66
C PHE A 186 -0.45 -2.12 -5.53
N THR A 187 -0.02 -1.55 -6.66
CA THR A 187 1.01 -0.51 -6.68
C THR A 187 0.49 0.68 -7.48
N GLN A 188 0.65 1.86 -6.93
CA GLN A 188 0.43 3.13 -7.62
C GLN A 188 1.73 3.94 -7.59
N GLN A 189 2.21 4.36 -8.77
CA GLN A 189 3.34 5.28 -8.91
C GLN A 189 2.88 6.56 -9.59
N VAL A 190 3.24 7.70 -9.01
CA VAL A 190 2.80 9.01 -9.50
C VAL A 190 4.00 9.92 -9.71
N LEU A 191 4.00 10.65 -10.82
CA LEU A 191 4.87 11.79 -11.06
C LEU A 191 4.02 13.06 -11.11
N TRP A 192 4.35 14.00 -10.25
CA TRP A 192 3.58 15.22 -10.02
C TRP A 192 4.41 16.45 -10.34
N GLN A 193 3.94 17.27 -11.26
CA GLN A 193 4.53 18.55 -11.67
C GLN A 193 4.31 19.64 -10.60
N ILE A 194 4.55 19.31 -9.33
CA ILE A 194 4.26 20.19 -8.17
C ILE A 194 4.92 21.57 -8.28
N TRP A 195 6.06 21.63 -8.97
CA TRP A 195 6.84 22.86 -9.17
C TRP A 195 6.42 23.64 -10.44
N ASN A 196 5.45 23.12 -11.23
CA ASN A 196 4.97 23.72 -12.46
C ASN A 196 3.74 24.61 -12.20
N GLY A 197 3.97 25.82 -11.67
CA GLY A 197 2.88 26.77 -11.39
C GLY A 197 2.17 27.29 -12.65
N LYS A 198 2.86 27.30 -13.82
CA LYS A 198 2.30 27.77 -15.09
C LYS A 198 1.15 26.88 -15.58
N ASP A 199 1.23 25.57 -15.31
CA ASP A 199 0.29 24.56 -15.78
C ASP A 199 -0.53 23.97 -14.63
N SER A 200 -0.89 24.78 -13.63
CA SER A 200 -1.70 24.40 -12.48
C SER A 200 -1.24 23.15 -11.74
N LYS A 201 0.05 22.82 -11.80
CA LYS A 201 0.70 21.69 -11.10
C LYS A 201 0.04 20.33 -11.37
N PRO A 202 -0.08 19.85 -12.62
CA PRO A 202 -0.80 18.62 -12.94
C PRO A 202 -0.05 17.37 -12.48
N PHE A 203 -0.77 16.28 -12.27
CA PHE A 203 -0.18 14.95 -12.28
C PHE A 203 0.19 14.59 -13.72
N ARG A 204 1.49 14.40 -13.97
CA ARG A 204 1.97 14.05 -15.31
C ARG A 204 1.68 12.60 -15.66
N ASN A 205 1.79 11.73 -14.66
CA ASN A 205 1.54 10.31 -14.82
C ASN A 205 1.09 9.68 -13.51
N SER A 206 0.17 8.74 -13.59
CA SER A 206 -0.27 7.90 -12.47
C SER A 206 -0.41 6.49 -12.98
N ASP A 207 0.58 5.64 -12.72
CA ASP A 207 0.54 4.22 -13.08
C ASP A 207 -0.09 3.41 -11.96
N TYR A 208 -1.05 2.56 -12.29
CA TYR A 208 -1.76 1.65 -11.40
C TYR A 208 -1.45 0.22 -11.80
N GLU A 209 -1.08 -0.62 -10.83
CA GLU A 209 -0.71 -2.02 -11.08
C GLU A 209 -1.32 -2.95 -10.03
N PRO A 210 -2.58 -3.42 -10.22
CA PRO A 210 -3.13 -4.54 -9.49
C PRO A 210 -2.51 -5.86 -9.97
N GLU A 211 -2.22 -6.76 -9.00
CA GLU A 211 -1.61 -8.07 -9.23
C GLU A 211 -2.32 -9.15 -8.41
N VAL A 212 -2.47 -10.34 -8.97
CA VAL A 212 -2.76 -11.57 -8.23
C VAL A 212 -1.52 -12.44 -8.27
N ILE A 213 -1.07 -12.92 -7.12
CA ILE A 213 0.22 -13.57 -6.95
C ILE A 213 0.04 -14.85 -6.17
N TYR A 214 0.38 -15.97 -6.77
CA TYR A 214 0.45 -17.27 -6.11
C TYR A 214 1.90 -17.57 -5.74
N VAL A 215 2.19 -17.73 -4.46
CA VAL A 215 3.54 -17.95 -3.93
C VAL A 215 3.63 -19.35 -3.38
N LEU A 216 4.55 -20.14 -3.91
CA LEU A 216 4.84 -21.52 -3.50
C LEU A 216 6.24 -21.56 -2.85
N PRO A 217 6.35 -21.81 -1.54
CA PRO A 217 7.64 -22.03 -0.88
C PRO A 217 8.38 -23.22 -1.47
N THR A 218 9.69 -23.11 -1.61
CA THR A 218 10.53 -24.21 -2.09
C THR A 218 10.63 -25.28 -1.00
N ALA A 219 10.40 -26.54 -1.39
CA ALA A 219 10.55 -27.70 -0.49
C ALA A 219 11.96 -27.75 0.11
N LYS A 220 12.08 -28.12 1.39
CA LYS A 220 13.37 -28.07 2.13
C LYS A 220 14.51 -28.77 1.41
N GLY A 221 14.26 -29.92 0.79
CA GLY A 221 15.28 -30.68 0.07
C GLY A 221 15.77 -30.07 -1.26
N LEU A 222 15.08 -29.03 -1.77
CA LEU A 222 15.43 -28.34 -3.03
C LEU A 222 15.97 -26.92 -2.79
N ARG A 223 16.05 -26.47 -1.55
CA ARG A 223 16.44 -25.08 -1.21
C ARG A 223 17.91 -24.79 -1.47
N GLU A 224 18.77 -25.74 -1.19
CA GLU A 224 20.23 -25.53 -1.22
C GLU A 224 20.74 -25.46 -2.67
N LEU A 225 21.44 -24.38 -2.98
CA LEU A 225 22.08 -24.13 -4.25
C LEU A 225 23.59 -23.95 -4.07
N PRO A 226 24.39 -24.09 -5.12
CA PRO A 226 25.83 -23.83 -5.07
C PRO A 226 26.16 -22.45 -4.48
N LEU A 227 27.33 -22.32 -3.89
CA LEU A 227 27.87 -21.10 -3.30
C LEU A 227 27.06 -20.58 -2.09
N GLY A 228 26.24 -21.43 -1.45
CA GLY A 228 25.46 -21.07 -0.26
C GLY A 228 24.22 -20.23 -0.54
N TRP A 229 23.78 -20.13 -1.79
CA TRP A 229 22.48 -19.57 -2.13
C TRP A 229 21.37 -20.55 -1.74
N GLN A 230 20.19 -19.99 -1.42
CA GLN A 230 18.99 -20.76 -1.14
C GLN A 230 17.86 -20.30 -2.05
N TRP A 231 17.23 -21.23 -2.75
CA TRP A 231 15.98 -20.99 -3.47
C TRP A 231 14.81 -21.02 -2.49
N ARG A 232 14.15 -19.89 -2.29
CA ARG A 232 13.15 -19.73 -1.24
C ARG A 232 11.73 -19.97 -1.70
N TYR A 233 11.38 -19.50 -2.89
CA TYR A 233 10.03 -19.63 -3.43
C TYR A 233 10.02 -19.55 -4.96
N THR A 234 8.93 -20.08 -5.52
CA THR A 234 8.47 -19.79 -6.87
C THR A 234 7.18 -19.00 -6.79
N GLN A 235 6.94 -18.08 -7.71
CA GLN A 235 5.69 -17.33 -7.80
C GLN A 235 5.15 -17.35 -9.22
N PHE A 236 3.81 -17.34 -9.30
CA PHE A 236 3.06 -17.19 -10.53
C PHE A 236 2.14 -15.99 -10.35
N GLY A 237 2.01 -15.15 -11.36
CA GLY A 237 1.18 -13.97 -11.20
C GLY A 237 0.50 -13.54 -12.48
N LEU A 238 -0.60 -12.82 -12.27
CA LEU A 238 -1.33 -12.07 -13.28
C LEU A 238 -1.31 -10.62 -12.85
N ALA A 239 -0.90 -9.72 -13.72
CA ALA A 239 -0.86 -8.30 -13.45
C ALA A 239 -1.49 -7.50 -14.60
N HIS A 240 -2.27 -6.51 -14.22
CA HIS A 240 -2.70 -5.42 -15.08
C HIS A 240 -1.91 -4.17 -14.72
N GLN A 241 -1.49 -3.38 -15.71
CA GLN A 241 -0.92 -2.07 -15.46
C GLN A 241 -1.50 -1.07 -16.45
N SER A 242 -1.96 0.09 -15.94
CA SER A 242 -2.52 1.17 -16.74
C SER A 242 -2.17 2.52 -16.15
N ASN A 243 -2.13 3.55 -17.00
CA ASN A 243 -1.90 4.94 -16.55
C ASN A 243 -3.20 5.72 -16.31
N GLY A 244 -4.37 5.10 -16.45
CA GLY A 244 -5.66 5.73 -16.18
C GLY A 244 -6.00 6.93 -17.08
N GLN A 245 -5.25 7.14 -18.17
CA GLN A 245 -5.48 8.25 -19.11
C GLN A 245 -6.43 7.84 -20.22
N SER A 246 -7.10 8.84 -20.81
CA SER A 246 -7.86 8.68 -22.04
C SER A 246 -6.94 8.70 -23.26
N ASP A 247 -7.41 8.18 -24.39
CA ASP A 247 -6.72 8.33 -25.68
C ASP A 247 -6.53 9.81 -26.04
N PRO A 248 -5.38 10.15 -26.61
CA PRO A 248 -4.29 9.30 -27.08
C PRO A 248 -3.16 9.10 -26.06
N LEU A 249 -3.34 9.47 -24.80
CA LEU A 249 -2.34 9.29 -23.73
C LEU A 249 -2.49 7.95 -22.99
N SER A 250 -3.56 7.22 -23.23
CA SER A 250 -3.83 5.91 -22.62
C SER A 250 -2.71 4.91 -22.89
N ARG A 251 -2.22 4.26 -21.84
CA ARG A 251 -1.25 3.15 -21.91
C ARG A 251 -1.66 2.08 -20.92
N SER A 252 -1.70 0.84 -21.39
CA SER A 252 -1.99 -0.32 -20.51
C SER A 252 -1.37 -1.60 -21.06
N TRP A 253 -1.23 -2.59 -20.23
CA TRP A 253 -0.89 -3.94 -20.61
C TRP A 253 -1.26 -4.95 -19.55
N ASN A 254 -1.62 -6.14 -20.02
CA ASN A 254 -1.88 -7.31 -19.20
C ASN A 254 -0.73 -8.30 -19.38
N ARG A 255 -0.31 -8.96 -18.28
CA ARG A 255 0.75 -9.96 -18.33
C ARG A 255 0.54 -11.07 -17.30
N VAL A 256 0.99 -12.26 -17.67
CA VAL A 256 1.29 -13.33 -16.72
C VAL A 256 2.78 -13.38 -16.49
N TYR A 257 3.20 -13.87 -15.35
CA TYR A 257 4.62 -14.05 -15.06
C TYR A 257 4.88 -15.27 -14.19
N VAL A 258 6.09 -15.79 -14.32
CA VAL A 258 6.70 -16.73 -13.39
C VAL A 258 7.94 -16.06 -12.77
N GLY A 259 8.17 -16.29 -11.50
CA GLY A 259 9.33 -15.75 -10.80
C GLY A 259 9.86 -16.70 -9.74
N ALA A 260 11.06 -16.44 -9.30
CA ALA A 260 11.72 -17.17 -8.23
C ALA A 260 12.49 -16.21 -7.32
N GLY A 261 12.57 -16.57 -6.04
CA GLY A 261 13.30 -15.82 -5.03
C GLY A 261 14.45 -16.63 -4.44
N PHE A 262 15.60 -16.00 -4.34
CA PHE A 262 16.85 -16.58 -3.85
C PHE A 262 17.46 -15.68 -2.78
N GLU A 263 18.11 -16.25 -1.77
CA GLU A 263 18.81 -15.49 -0.74
C GLU A 263 20.14 -16.11 -0.35
N ARG A 264 21.05 -15.27 0.13
CA ARG A 264 22.34 -15.65 0.72
C ARG A 264 22.83 -14.57 1.67
N GLY A 265 22.80 -14.84 2.96
CA GLY A 265 23.19 -13.85 3.98
C GLY A 265 22.41 -12.55 3.83
N ASP A 266 23.11 -11.43 3.63
CA ASP A 266 22.54 -10.09 3.46
C ASP A 266 21.93 -9.83 2.07
N TRP A 267 22.04 -10.77 1.15
CA TRP A 267 21.61 -10.63 -0.24
C TRP A 267 20.32 -11.39 -0.54
N SER A 268 19.44 -10.79 -1.31
CA SER A 268 18.31 -11.48 -1.91
C SER A 268 18.16 -11.11 -3.38
N LEU A 269 17.76 -12.07 -4.19
CA LEU A 269 17.53 -11.92 -5.62
C LEU A 269 16.12 -12.42 -5.96
N THR A 270 15.34 -11.58 -6.61
CA THR A 270 14.09 -12.00 -7.25
C THR A 270 14.25 -11.88 -8.76
N ALA A 271 13.92 -12.95 -9.47
CA ALA A 271 13.90 -12.97 -10.94
C ALA A 271 12.47 -13.25 -11.40
N ARG A 272 11.97 -12.47 -12.39
CA ARG A 272 10.65 -12.66 -13.01
C ARG A 272 10.79 -12.69 -14.53
N LEU A 273 10.04 -13.58 -15.16
CA LEU A 273 9.85 -13.64 -16.60
C LEU A 273 8.39 -13.33 -16.91
N ASN A 274 8.17 -12.25 -17.64
CA ASN A 274 6.86 -11.73 -18.00
C ASN A 274 6.50 -12.13 -19.43
N GLN A 275 5.27 -12.59 -19.61
CA GLN A 275 4.63 -12.78 -20.91
C GLN A 275 3.44 -11.85 -21.02
N ARG A 276 3.51 -10.89 -21.94
CA ARG A 276 2.39 -10.02 -22.25
C ARG A 276 1.25 -10.85 -22.83
N LEU A 277 0.03 -10.61 -22.39
CA LEU A 277 -1.18 -11.11 -23.00
C LEU A 277 -1.49 -10.26 -24.23
N ASN A 278 -1.78 -10.92 -25.34
CA ASN A 278 -2.01 -10.24 -26.61
C ASN A 278 -3.37 -9.52 -26.60
N GLU A 279 -3.36 -8.31 -27.10
CA GLU A 279 -4.53 -7.50 -27.38
C GLU A 279 -4.64 -7.29 -28.91
N THR A 280 -5.81 -6.94 -29.39
CA THR A 280 -5.96 -6.60 -30.83
C THR A 280 -5.34 -5.23 -31.09
N LEU A 281 -4.82 -4.99 -32.28
CA LEU A 281 -4.25 -3.68 -32.64
C LEU A 281 -5.25 -2.52 -32.50
N ALA A 282 -6.55 -2.81 -32.58
CA ALA A 282 -7.60 -1.80 -32.40
C ALA A 282 -7.78 -1.36 -30.94
N THR A 283 -7.36 -2.19 -29.99
CA THR A 283 -7.50 -1.93 -28.53
C THR A 283 -6.17 -1.77 -27.82
N ASP A 284 -5.06 -2.12 -28.49
CA ASP A 284 -3.72 -2.06 -27.92
C ASP A 284 -3.10 -0.67 -28.06
N ASN A 285 -3.03 0.07 -26.98
CA ASN A 285 -2.51 1.43 -26.92
C ASN A 285 -0.98 1.54 -27.01
N ASN A 286 -0.26 0.41 -26.88
CA ASN A 286 1.21 0.37 -26.82
C ASN A 286 1.75 -1.02 -27.21
N PRO A 287 1.53 -1.46 -28.46
CA PRO A 287 1.84 -2.83 -28.93
C PRO A 287 3.34 -3.19 -28.83
N ASP A 288 4.22 -2.21 -28.87
CA ASP A 288 5.66 -2.36 -28.80
C ASP A 288 6.26 -2.22 -27.37
N LEU A 289 5.45 -2.08 -26.33
CA LEU A 289 5.87 -1.86 -24.93
C LEU A 289 6.92 -2.91 -24.50
N ALA A 290 6.67 -4.19 -24.75
CA ALA A 290 7.58 -5.26 -24.35
C ALA A 290 8.96 -5.19 -25.04
N SER A 291 9.05 -4.50 -26.18
CA SER A 291 10.30 -4.27 -26.89
C SER A 291 11.21 -3.24 -26.22
N TYR A 292 10.64 -2.33 -25.44
CA TYR A 292 11.37 -1.31 -24.69
C TYR A 292 11.53 -1.67 -23.22
N ARG A 293 10.44 -2.03 -22.53
CA ARG A 293 10.46 -2.36 -21.09
C ARG A 293 11.10 -3.70 -20.81
N GLY A 294 10.93 -4.65 -21.72
CA GLY A 294 11.47 -5.99 -21.59
C GLY A 294 10.52 -7.02 -20.98
N ARG A 295 11.01 -8.26 -20.95
CA ARG A 295 10.30 -9.43 -20.41
C ARG A 295 10.93 -9.97 -19.14
N GLY A 296 12.23 -9.72 -18.89
CA GLY A 296 12.94 -10.10 -17.68
C GLY A 296 12.97 -8.95 -16.69
N GLU A 297 12.65 -9.23 -15.43
CA GLU A 297 12.81 -8.31 -14.29
C GLU A 297 13.64 -9.00 -13.22
N PHE A 298 14.72 -8.35 -12.80
CA PHE A 298 15.65 -8.85 -11.79
C PHE A 298 15.79 -7.80 -10.71
N GLN A 299 15.64 -8.20 -9.47
CA GLN A 299 15.82 -7.33 -8.32
C GLN A 299 16.81 -7.97 -7.36
N LEU A 300 17.97 -7.36 -7.24
CA LEU A 300 18.99 -7.72 -6.26
C LEU A 300 18.92 -6.74 -5.10
N ASN A 301 18.72 -7.24 -3.89
CA ASN A 301 18.71 -6.44 -2.68
C ASN A 301 19.87 -6.82 -1.78
N TRP A 302 20.42 -5.83 -1.10
CA TRP A 302 21.41 -5.96 -0.06
C TRP A 302 20.92 -5.24 1.20
N ALA A 303 20.97 -5.92 2.34
CA ALA A 303 20.56 -5.37 3.63
C ALA A 303 21.63 -5.70 4.67
N HIS A 304 22.38 -4.69 5.12
CA HIS A 304 23.45 -4.85 6.09
C HIS A 304 23.38 -3.76 7.17
N GLY A 305 23.27 -4.17 8.42
CA GLY A 305 23.11 -3.26 9.53
C GLY A 305 21.86 -2.38 9.36
N LEU A 306 22.05 -1.07 9.30
CA LEU A 306 20.96 -0.11 9.09
C LEU A 306 20.75 0.28 7.63
N GLN A 307 21.59 -0.18 6.71
CA GLN A 307 21.54 0.21 5.30
C GLN A 307 20.81 -0.84 4.47
N THR A 308 20.08 -0.38 3.45
CA THR A 308 19.60 -1.25 2.38
C THR A 308 19.92 -0.62 1.03
N ALA A 309 20.23 -1.46 0.06
CA ALA A 309 20.38 -1.06 -1.32
C ALA A 309 19.68 -2.07 -2.23
N SER A 310 19.11 -1.58 -3.33
CA SER A 310 18.44 -2.41 -4.33
C SER A 310 18.89 -2.02 -5.73
N LEU A 311 19.06 -3.02 -6.56
CA LEU A 311 19.29 -2.91 -8.00
C LEU A 311 18.13 -3.57 -8.72
N HIS A 312 17.32 -2.79 -9.43
CA HIS A 312 16.28 -3.30 -10.30
C HIS A 312 16.77 -3.23 -11.75
N TYR A 313 16.77 -4.36 -12.41
CA TYR A 313 17.16 -4.48 -13.82
C TYR A 313 16.01 -5.06 -14.64
N ARG A 314 15.56 -4.33 -15.65
CA ARG A 314 14.62 -4.82 -16.67
C ARG A 314 15.34 -5.06 -17.97
N SER A 315 15.07 -6.20 -18.59
CA SER A 315 15.75 -6.65 -19.80
C SER A 315 14.76 -7.19 -20.82
N THR A 316 15.02 -6.91 -22.09
CA THR A 316 14.29 -7.55 -23.18
C THR A 316 14.71 -9.01 -23.37
N LEU A 317 15.79 -9.46 -22.73
CA LEU A 317 16.43 -10.76 -22.90
C LEU A 317 16.97 -11.00 -24.34
N LYS A 318 16.86 -9.99 -25.20
CA LYS A 318 17.34 -10.06 -26.61
C LYS A 318 18.50 -9.10 -26.85
N THR A 319 18.49 -7.94 -26.21
CA THR A 319 19.48 -6.88 -26.41
C THR A 319 19.62 -6.03 -25.15
N VAL A 320 20.80 -5.49 -24.92
CA VAL A 320 21.10 -4.54 -23.83
C VAL A 320 20.74 -3.09 -24.19
N LYS A 321 20.30 -2.85 -25.45
CA LYS A 321 19.96 -1.50 -25.94
C LYS A 321 18.73 -0.93 -25.25
N TYR A 322 17.79 -1.79 -24.87
CA TYR A 322 16.52 -1.47 -24.25
C TYR A 322 16.44 -2.02 -22.82
N GLY A 323 15.39 -1.69 -22.12
CA GLY A 323 15.24 -2.00 -20.70
C GLY A 323 15.67 -0.85 -19.81
N SER A 324 15.89 -1.12 -18.52
CA SER A 324 16.26 -0.10 -17.55
C SER A 324 17.04 -0.65 -16.38
N VAL A 325 17.78 0.22 -15.72
CA VAL A 325 18.42 -0.01 -14.43
C VAL A 325 17.89 1.05 -13.45
N GLN A 326 17.52 0.62 -12.25
CA GLN A 326 17.18 1.50 -11.14
C GLN A 326 17.97 1.07 -9.91
N LEU A 327 18.60 2.03 -9.27
CA LEU A 327 19.31 1.87 -8.01
C LEU A 327 18.54 2.59 -6.91
N GLU A 328 18.45 1.97 -5.76
CA GLU A 328 17.82 2.53 -4.57
C GLU A 328 18.73 2.34 -3.37
N TRP A 329 18.73 3.30 -2.47
CA TRP A 329 19.45 3.21 -1.20
C TRP A 329 18.63 3.83 -0.09
N THR A 330 18.66 3.20 1.11
CA THR A 330 17.95 3.72 2.26
C THR A 330 18.79 3.67 3.53
N TYR A 331 18.50 4.61 4.44
CA TYR A 331 19.06 4.68 5.77
C TYR A 331 18.03 5.25 6.75
N PRO A 332 17.83 4.71 7.97
CA PRO A 332 16.87 5.26 8.92
C PRO A 332 17.10 6.74 9.22
N VAL A 333 16.03 7.52 9.28
CA VAL A 333 16.09 8.92 9.74
C VAL A 333 16.54 8.97 11.21
N TYR A 334 15.98 8.04 12.01
CA TYR A 334 16.33 7.86 13.42
C TYR A 334 16.95 6.46 13.61
N ARG A 335 18.18 6.40 14.13
CA ARG A 335 18.93 5.13 14.27
C ARG A 335 18.31 4.15 15.26
N ASP A 336 17.62 4.64 16.24
CA ASP A 336 16.87 3.90 17.26
C ASP A 336 15.52 3.37 16.76
N GLN A 337 15.08 3.83 15.58
CA GLN A 337 13.84 3.41 14.91
C GLN A 337 14.13 2.85 13.50
N PRO A 338 14.83 1.71 13.38
CA PRO A 338 15.29 1.20 12.07
C PRO A 338 14.16 0.84 11.12
N ASN A 339 12.98 0.51 11.64
CA ASN A 339 11.77 0.17 10.87
C ASN A 339 10.85 1.38 10.65
N GLY A 340 11.23 2.57 11.10
CA GLY A 340 10.49 3.80 10.93
C GLY A 340 10.74 4.46 9.57
N LEU A 341 10.65 5.79 9.57
CA LEU A 341 10.95 6.61 8.40
C LEU A 341 12.43 6.51 8.02
N ARG A 342 12.72 6.34 6.72
CA ARG A 342 14.08 6.20 6.20
C ARG A 342 14.35 7.23 5.10
N TRP A 343 15.52 7.77 5.04
CA TRP A 343 16.01 8.47 3.86
C TRP A 343 16.00 7.53 2.67
N PHE A 344 15.62 8.04 1.50
CA PHE A 344 15.52 7.27 0.27
C PHE A 344 16.12 8.04 -0.90
N LEU A 345 17.09 7.41 -1.57
CA LEU A 345 17.67 7.87 -2.82
C LEU A 345 17.34 6.88 -3.92
N GLN A 346 16.98 7.39 -5.08
CA GLN A 346 16.67 6.60 -6.27
C GLN A 346 17.38 7.19 -7.48
N ALA A 347 18.03 6.34 -8.28
CA ALA A 347 18.58 6.69 -9.58
C ALA A 347 18.03 5.73 -10.62
N PHE A 348 17.54 6.25 -11.73
CA PHE A 348 16.97 5.47 -12.84
C PHE A 348 17.67 5.82 -14.15
N ARG A 349 17.87 4.80 -15.01
CA ARG A 349 18.34 4.98 -16.37
C ARG A 349 17.75 3.93 -17.30
N GLY A 350 17.13 4.37 -18.38
CA GLY A 350 16.59 3.48 -19.39
C GLY A 350 15.22 3.91 -19.91
N TYR A 351 14.41 2.91 -20.22
CA TYR A 351 13.07 3.05 -20.79
C TYR A 351 12.02 2.65 -19.76
N GLY A 352 10.83 3.26 -19.84
CA GLY A 352 9.67 2.85 -19.05
C GLY A 352 9.80 3.14 -17.56
N GLU A 353 10.27 4.33 -17.18
CA GLU A 353 10.13 4.81 -15.80
C GLU A 353 8.63 4.92 -15.45
N THR A 354 7.82 5.36 -16.41
CA THR A 354 6.36 5.34 -16.38
C THR A 354 5.79 4.64 -17.61
N LEU A 355 4.51 4.33 -17.62
CA LEU A 355 3.84 3.78 -18.82
C LEU A 355 3.79 4.79 -19.96
N THR A 356 3.55 6.07 -19.66
CA THR A 356 3.54 7.12 -20.69
C THR A 356 4.90 7.24 -21.38
N ASP A 357 6.00 6.96 -20.64
CA ASP A 357 7.39 7.05 -21.11
C ASP A 357 7.98 5.68 -21.47
N TYR A 358 7.15 4.66 -21.76
CA TYR A 358 7.64 3.30 -21.94
C TYR A 358 8.69 3.17 -23.06
N ASN A 359 8.58 3.97 -24.11
CA ASN A 359 9.48 4.04 -25.27
C ASN A 359 10.41 5.27 -25.25
N PHE A 360 10.44 6.02 -24.15
CA PHE A 360 11.29 7.21 -23.98
C PHE A 360 12.44 6.92 -23.02
N ARG A 361 13.68 7.11 -23.52
CA ARG A 361 14.89 6.88 -22.71
C ARG A 361 15.24 8.12 -21.89
N GLN A 362 15.37 7.93 -20.58
CA GLN A 362 15.75 9.00 -19.67
C GLN A 362 16.69 8.52 -18.57
N THR A 363 17.29 9.49 -17.87
CA THR A 363 18.01 9.27 -16.61
C THR A 363 17.39 10.20 -15.59
N SER A 364 16.98 9.67 -14.45
CA SER A 364 16.42 10.47 -13.37
C SER A 364 17.09 10.17 -12.04
N PHE A 365 17.00 11.14 -11.14
CA PHE A 365 17.44 11.02 -9.77
C PHE A 365 16.35 11.56 -8.86
N GLY A 366 16.08 10.84 -7.76
CA GLY A 366 15.09 11.20 -6.76
C GLY A 366 15.65 11.12 -5.35
N ALA A 367 15.24 12.05 -4.49
CA ALA A 367 15.61 12.10 -3.08
C ALA A 367 14.39 12.42 -2.20
N GLY A 368 14.27 11.72 -1.09
CA GLY A 368 13.19 11.89 -0.15
C GLY A 368 13.19 10.84 0.95
N VAL A 369 12.02 10.31 1.23
CA VAL A 369 11.83 9.35 2.33
C VAL A 369 11.00 8.14 1.90
N THR A 370 11.25 7.01 2.55
CA THR A 370 10.45 5.78 2.43
C THR A 370 9.94 5.33 3.79
N PHE A 371 8.82 4.65 3.79
CA PHE A 371 8.13 4.13 4.97
C PHE A 371 7.51 2.76 4.64
N LEU A 372 7.08 2.01 5.64
CA LEU A 372 6.55 0.64 5.47
C LEU A 372 7.53 -0.25 4.67
N GLN A 373 8.82 -0.17 4.98
CA GLN A 373 9.83 -1.08 4.47
C GLN A 373 9.95 -2.31 5.37
N PHE A 374 10.30 -3.46 4.81
CA PHE A 374 10.42 -4.75 5.52
C PHE A 374 11.86 -5.05 5.85
#